data_d664e75ab68ef54ee21951426089ebad
#
_entry.id   d664e75ab68ef54ee21951426089ebad
#
_cell.length_a   1.000
_cell.length_b   1.000
_cell.length_c   1.000
_cell.angle_alpha   90.00
_cell.angle_beta   90.00
_cell.angle_gamma   90.00
#
_symmetry.space_group_name_H-M   'P 1'
#
loop_
_entity.id
_entity.type
_entity.pdbx_description
1 polymer ?
#
loop_
_entity_poly.entity_id
_entity_poly.type
_entity_poly.pdbx_seq_one_letter_code
_entity_poly.pdbx_strand_id
1 'polypeptide(L)'
;MQSPSKNKHMGLIVAGMHSSGGKTAVTSLLLAALRKRNYTVQPFKVGPDYIDPGFHFHYSKQHSINLDPWIMGREHILQAAKKFTENAFGITEGVMGLFDGSDPTNDSGSTMEVARRLSWPILLVVPCQNSGRSITAAIQGFVAEAGGPEHFAGIILNQVNSESHADYLSKACASFQIPILGALPEIPELRWPERHLGLQPGVEQKLPEADQLAELAEKYFDLKLLIKKFPALSASVAPVKKLHSDPPKFSKRIAVAQDEAFHFYYVANLEWLRQQGAEIVSFSPLHDNKVPENVDGLILGGGFPEVFAEKISANKSMLSSIKKTVESGIPTYAECGGLMILAEVLKLKSGQSLAMAGVVPGMVEMTKRLQYFGYCKIDLPKSGEVRGHEFHYSRWTEESTHANLWDVTRHSTGNSRREGYRTANLHASYVHLYFPQAASLISEILRISPKELA
;
A
#
# COMPACT_ATOMS: atom_id res chain seq x y z
N MET A 1 0.60 41.56 8.13
CA MET A 1 1.19 40.40 8.83
C MET A 1 0.04 39.57 9.38
N GLN A 2 -0.39 38.56 8.62
CA GLN A 2 -1.37 37.59 9.11
C GLN A 2 -0.63 36.64 10.06
N SER A 3 -1.15 36.50 11.29
CA SER A 3 -0.65 35.51 12.25
C SER A 3 -0.72 34.12 11.62
N PRO A 4 0.32 33.26 11.79
CA PRO A 4 0.24 31.89 11.30
C PRO A 4 -0.95 31.21 11.98
N SER A 5 -1.96 30.83 11.19
CA SER A 5 -3.03 29.97 11.65
C SER A 5 -2.36 28.76 12.31
N LYS A 6 -2.74 28.45 13.55
CA LYS A 6 -2.34 27.21 14.24
C LYS A 6 -2.80 26.03 13.39
N ASN A 7 -1.98 25.60 12.45
CA ASN A 7 -2.20 24.36 11.71
C ASN A 7 -2.17 23.23 12.75
N LYS A 8 -3.34 22.76 13.13
CA LYS A 8 -3.46 21.53 13.90
C LYS A 8 -2.95 20.41 12.99
N HIS A 9 -1.76 19.86 13.30
CA HIS A 9 -1.28 18.68 12.60
C HIS A 9 -2.31 17.55 12.74
N MET A 10 -2.89 17.15 11.62
CA MET A 10 -3.94 16.10 11.58
C MET A 10 -3.34 14.70 11.52
N GLY A 11 -2.00 14.57 11.55
CA GLY A 11 -1.32 13.28 11.48
C GLY A 11 0.17 13.36 11.78
N LEU A 12 0.77 12.17 11.73
CA LEU A 12 2.16 11.88 12.05
C LEU A 12 2.74 10.97 10.97
N ILE A 13 4.00 11.21 10.57
CA ILE A 13 4.75 10.36 9.65
C ILE A 13 5.74 9.49 10.44
N VAL A 14 5.61 8.18 10.38
CA VAL A 14 6.59 7.22 10.94
C VAL A 14 7.60 6.91 9.84
N ALA A 15 8.80 7.46 9.93
CA ALA A 15 9.86 7.29 8.95
C ALA A 15 11.07 6.58 9.53
N GLY A 16 11.83 5.88 8.68
CA GLY A 16 13.08 5.23 9.09
C GLY A 16 14.28 5.81 8.37
N MET A 17 15.47 5.49 8.86
CA MET A 17 16.72 5.85 8.21
C MET A 17 16.97 5.03 6.93
N HIS A 18 16.43 3.80 6.87
CA HIS A 18 16.53 2.88 5.74
C HIS A 18 15.41 1.83 5.78
N SER A 19 15.34 0.98 4.77
CA SER A 19 14.47 -0.22 4.77
C SER A 19 14.82 -1.13 5.95
N SER A 20 13.83 -1.92 6.42
CA SER A 20 14.01 -2.86 7.56
C SER A 20 14.45 -2.22 8.90
N GLY A 21 14.37 -0.88 9.02
CA GLY A 21 14.70 -0.14 10.25
C GLY A 21 13.64 -0.23 11.36
N GLY A 22 12.53 -0.99 11.16
CA GLY A 22 11.49 -1.23 12.16
C GLY A 22 10.26 -0.29 12.07
N LYS A 23 10.09 0.43 10.96
CA LYS A 23 8.92 1.31 10.75
C LYS A 23 7.60 0.59 10.96
N THR A 24 7.42 -0.58 10.34
CA THR A 24 6.18 -1.36 10.41
C THR A 24 5.88 -1.82 11.84
N ALA A 25 6.90 -2.23 12.60
CA ALA A 25 6.74 -2.59 14.01
C ALA A 25 6.29 -1.37 14.83
N VAL A 26 6.97 -0.23 14.70
CA VAL A 26 6.63 1.01 15.42
C VAL A 26 5.23 1.51 15.04
N THR A 27 4.88 1.47 13.75
CA THR A 27 3.54 1.86 13.28
C THR A 27 2.46 0.95 13.86
N SER A 28 2.67 -0.36 13.83
CA SER A 28 1.73 -1.34 14.38
C SER A 28 1.52 -1.18 15.89
N LEU A 29 2.61 -0.95 16.64
CA LEU A 29 2.56 -0.65 18.09
C LEU A 29 1.73 0.61 18.37
N LEU A 30 1.95 1.69 17.62
CA LEU A 30 1.19 2.94 17.75
C LEU A 30 -0.28 2.76 17.42
N LEU A 31 -0.60 2.07 16.31
CA LEU A 31 -1.98 1.81 15.89
C LEU A 31 -2.73 1.01 16.96
N ALA A 32 -2.12 -0.06 17.47
CA ALA A 32 -2.71 -0.90 18.51
C ALA A 32 -2.95 -0.12 19.81
N ALA A 33 -1.95 0.64 20.28
CA ALA A 33 -2.03 1.39 21.53
C ALA A 33 -3.05 2.53 21.46
N LEU A 34 -3.04 3.31 20.38
CA LEU A 34 -3.99 4.41 20.23
C LEU A 34 -5.42 3.89 20.10
N ARG A 35 -5.63 2.79 19.38
CA ARG A 35 -6.93 2.12 19.33
C ARG A 35 -7.39 1.61 20.71
N LYS A 36 -6.50 0.96 21.48
CA LYS A 36 -6.80 0.50 22.86
C LYS A 36 -7.21 1.66 23.77
N ARG A 37 -6.67 2.85 23.52
CA ARG A 37 -7.05 4.09 24.22
C ARG A 37 -8.28 4.79 23.62
N ASN A 38 -9.01 4.13 22.71
CA ASN A 38 -10.21 4.63 22.03
C ASN A 38 -9.99 5.89 21.17
N TYR A 39 -8.77 6.12 20.68
CA TYR A 39 -8.54 7.13 19.66
C TYR A 39 -8.92 6.60 18.28
N THR A 40 -9.58 7.43 17.49
CA THR A 40 -9.84 7.12 16.07
C THR A 40 -8.61 7.48 15.27
N VAL A 41 -7.94 6.46 14.71
CA VAL A 41 -6.74 6.64 13.89
C VAL A 41 -7.00 6.13 12.49
N GLN A 42 -6.53 6.89 11.50
CA GLN A 42 -6.53 6.51 10.10
C GLN A 42 -5.11 6.15 9.68
N PRO A 43 -4.84 4.89 9.35
CA PRO A 43 -3.54 4.51 8.83
C PRO A 43 -3.38 4.93 7.37
N PHE A 44 -2.15 5.32 7.04
CA PHE A 44 -1.71 5.59 5.67
C PHE A 44 -0.39 4.87 5.39
N LYS A 45 -0.11 4.62 4.13
CA LYS A 45 1.16 4.07 3.66
C LYS A 45 1.73 4.91 2.53
N VAL A 46 2.98 5.35 2.65
CA VAL A 46 3.68 6.02 1.55
C VAL A 46 4.06 5.00 0.48
N GLY A 47 3.84 5.38 -0.78
CA GLY A 47 4.20 4.56 -1.93
C GLY A 47 3.21 3.45 -2.27
N PRO A 48 3.53 2.64 -3.31
CA PRO A 48 2.64 1.63 -3.87
C PRO A 48 2.79 0.27 -3.16
N ASP A 49 2.53 0.24 -1.87
CA ASP A 49 2.68 -0.95 -1.03
C ASP A 49 1.30 -1.55 -0.70
N TYR A 50 1.14 -2.86 -0.88
CA TYR A 50 -0.09 -3.59 -0.57
C TYR A 50 0.04 -4.52 0.63
N ILE A 51 1.26 -4.73 1.18
CA ILE A 51 1.53 -5.67 2.26
C ILE A 51 1.36 -4.99 3.61
N ASP A 52 2.08 -3.89 3.86
CA ASP A 52 2.00 -3.14 5.12
C ASP A 52 0.57 -2.66 5.43
N PRO A 53 -0.28 -2.25 4.46
CA PRO A 53 -1.70 -1.99 4.66
C PRO A 53 -2.49 -3.10 5.34
N GLY A 54 -2.12 -4.36 5.14
CA GLY A 54 -2.73 -5.51 5.81
C GLY A 54 -2.45 -5.51 7.32
N PHE A 55 -1.22 -5.23 7.75
CA PHE A 55 -0.86 -5.09 9.17
C PHE A 55 -1.57 -3.88 9.78
N HIS A 56 -1.63 -2.76 9.07
CA HIS A 56 -2.35 -1.58 9.53
C HIS A 56 -3.83 -1.89 9.82
N PHE A 57 -4.50 -2.60 8.90
CA PHE A 57 -5.88 -3.02 9.10
C PHE A 57 -6.02 -3.97 10.30
N HIS A 58 -5.09 -4.92 10.46
CA HIS A 58 -5.14 -5.87 11.57
C HIS A 58 -5.17 -5.15 12.92
N TYR A 59 -4.34 -4.12 13.12
CA TYR A 59 -4.18 -3.41 14.40
C TYR A 59 -5.11 -2.22 14.58
N SER A 60 -5.43 -1.46 13.53
CA SER A 60 -6.31 -0.30 13.61
C SER A 60 -7.78 -0.62 13.39
N LYS A 61 -8.10 -1.72 12.67
CA LYS A 61 -9.41 -2.05 12.09
C LYS A 61 -9.92 -0.99 11.10
N GLN A 62 -9.00 -0.20 10.56
CA GLN A 62 -9.24 0.76 9.50
C GLN A 62 -8.38 0.41 8.28
N HIS A 63 -8.96 0.46 7.09
CA HIS A 63 -8.19 0.26 5.87
C HIS A 63 -7.16 1.36 5.67
N SER A 64 -5.93 0.97 5.40
CA SER A 64 -4.85 1.92 5.12
C SER A 64 -5.00 2.52 3.73
N ILE A 65 -4.75 3.82 3.62
CA ILE A 65 -4.80 4.56 2.36
C ILE A 65 -3.36 4.81 1.88
N ASN A 66 -3.07 4.45 0.64
CA ASN A 66 -1.78 4.76 0.06
C ASN A 66 -1.67 6.26 -0.27
N LEU A 67 -0.51 6.83 0.01
CA LEU A 67 -0.13 8.19 -0.33
C LEU A 67 1.12 8.12 -1.21
N ASP A 68 0.93 8.14 -2.51
CA ASP A 68 2.01 8.04 -3.49
C ASP A 68 2.09 9.32 -4.32
N PRO A 69 3.08 10.22 -4.06
CA PRO A 69 3.16 11.49 -4.77
C PRO A 69 3.47 11.34 -6.24
N TRP A 70 4.11 10.26 -6.65
CA TRP A 70 4.46 10.03 -8.05
C TRP A 70 3.27 9.51 -8.87
N ILE A 71 2.54 8.49 -8.37
CA ILE A 71 1.39 7.89 -9.06
C ILE A 71 0.16 8.80 -8.95
N MET A 72 -0.17 9.24 -7.72
CA MET A 72 -1.41 9.97 -7.45
C MET A 72 -1.34 11.45 -7.84
N GLY A 73 -0.13 12.03 -7.85
CA GLY A 73 0.06 13.46 -8.00
C GLY A 73 -0.22 14.24 -6.70
N ARG A 74 0.18 15.50 -6.74
CA ARG A 74 0.28 16.34 -5.53
C ARG A 74 -1.06 16.63 -4.86
N GLU A 75 -2.08 16.93 -5.66
CA GLU A 75 -3.39 17.33 -5.15
C GLU A 75 -4.16 16.18 -4.53
N HIS A 76 -4.09 15.00 -5.13
CA HIS A 76 -4.79 13.83 -4.64
C HIS A 76 -4.29 13.37 -3.26
N ILE A 77 -3.00 13.54 -2.94
CA ILE A 77 -2.48 13.27 -1.59
C ILE A 77 -3.14 14.17 -0.55
N LEU A 78 -3.20 15.48 -0.81
CA LEU A 78 -3.83 16.45 0.10
C LEU A 78 -5.32 16.16 0.28
N GLN A 79 -6.02 15.86 -0.83
CA GLN A 79 -7.45 15.52 -0.79
C GLN A 79 -7.69 14.22 -0.02
N ALA A 80 -6.88 13.18 -0.27
CA ALA A 80 -6.98 11.90 0.44
C ALA A 80 -6.71 12.09 1.94
N ALA A 81 -5.61 12.75 2.31
CA ALA A 81 -5.30 13.01 3.70
C ALA A 81 -6.43 13.79 4.40
N LYS A 82 -6.91 14.89 3.79
CA LYS A 82 -8.01 15.69 4.33
C LYS A 82 -9.28 14.87 4.51
N LYS A 83 -9.70 14.13 3.49
CA LYS A 83 -10.92 13.30 3.50
C LYS A 83 -10.90 12.26 4.63
N PHE A 84 -9.80 11.54 4.76
CA PHE A 84 -9.71 10.42 5.69
C PHE A 84 -9.31 10.84 7.11
N THR A 85 -8.84 12.07 7.33
CA THR A 85 -8.56 12.61 8.67
C THR A 85 -9.62 13.59 9.19
N GLU A 86 -10.75 13.73 8.53
CA GLU A 86 -11.82 14.63 8.97
C GLU A 86 -12.25 14.35 10.42
N ASN A 87 -12.34 13.07 10.80
CA ASN A 87 -12.75 12.62 12.14
C ASN A 87 -11.73 11.63 12.75
N ALA A 88 -10.50 11.61 12.27
CA ALA A 88 -9.47 10.68 12.70
C ALA A 88 -8.09 11.35 12.70
N PHE A 89 -7.17 10.83 13.49
CA PHE A 89 -5.78 11.24 13.43
C PHE A 89 -4.99 10.33 12.47
N GLY A 90 -4.26 10.92 11.52
CA GLY A 90 -3.49 10.17 10.54
C GLY A 90 -2.20 9.59 11.12
N ILE A 91 -1.97 8.29 10.93
CA ILE A 91 -0.68 7.65 11.18
C ILE A 91 -0.17 7.12 9.85
N THR A 92 0.89 7.72 9.33
CA THR A 92 1.45 7.36 8.02
C THR A 92 2.74 6.58 8.19
N GLU A 93 2.79 5.37 7.65
CA GLU A 93 4.05 4.63 7.55
C GLU A 93 4.79 5.03 6.27
N GLY A 94 6.05 5.42 6.42
CA GLY A 94 6.95 5.73 5.31
C GLY A 94 7.40 4.50 4.52
N VAL A 95 7.94 4.74 3.34
CA VAL A 95 8.56 3.73 2.48
C VAL A 95 10.08 3.88 2.51
N MET A 96 10.83 2.78 2.47
CA MET A 96 12.31 2.79 2.46
C MET A 96 12.91 3.71 3.55
N GLY A 97 13.93 4.49 3.27
CA GLY A 97 14.42 5.59 4.10
C GLY A 97 13.63 6.88 3.88
N LEU A 98 13.76 7.83 4.81
CA LEU A 98 13.02 9.10 4.79
C LEU A 98 13.14 9.86 3.46
N PHE A 99 14.33 9.87 2.87
CA PHE A 99 14.65 10.60 1.64
C PHE A 99 14.66 9.71 0.38
N ASP A 100 14.46 8.39 0.54
CA ASP A 100 14.47 7.47 -0.60
C ASP A 100 13.20 7.67 -1.43
N GLY A 101 13.36 8.01 -2.69
CA GLY A 101 12.26 8.31 -3.61
C GLY A 101 12.51 7.80 -5.03
N SER A 102 11.83 8.41 -5.98
CA SER A 102 11.95 8.10 -7.41
C SER A 102 13.14 8.78 -8.09
N ASP A 103 13.71 9.81 -7.46
CA ASP A 103 14.83 10.60 -7.97
C ASP A 103 15.91 10.73 -6.89
N PRO A 104 17.19 10.43 -7.20
CA PRO A 104 18.28 10.48 -6.21
C PRO A 104 18.72 11.89 -5.83
N THR A 105 18.24 12.93 -6.50
CA THR A 105 18.69 14.31 -6.35
C THR A 105 17.69 15.21 -5.63
N ASN A 106 16.49 14.70 -5.33
CA ASN A 106 15.43 15.47 -4.68
C ASN A 106 14.44 14.55 -3.95
N ASP A 107 13.47 15.14 -3.25
CA ASP A 107 12.49 14.40 -2.44
C ASP A 107 11.39 13.68 -3.26
N SER A 108 11.41 13.71 -4.60
CA SER A 108 10.32 13.19 -5.42
C SER A 108 10.01 11.71 -5.14
N GLY A 109 8.78 11.41 -4.76
CA GLY A 109 8.32 10.05 -4.43
C GLY A 109 8.74 9.56 -3.04
N SER A 110 9.45 10.38 -2.24
CA SER A 110 9.94 9.98 -0.92
C SER A 110 8.91 10.19 0.20
N THR A 111 9.20 9.60 1.35
CA THR A 111 8.47 9.86 2.59
C THR A 111 8.57 11.34 3.00
N MET A 112 9.71 11.98 2.76
CA MET A 112 9.93 13.40 3.05
C MET A 112 9.03 14.30 2.19
N GLU A 113 8.83 13.97 0.92
CA GLU A 113 7.89 14.71 0.06
C GLU A 113 6.47 14.69 0.65
N VAL A 114 6.00 13.54 1.12
CA VAL A 114 4.67 13.42 1.74
C VAL A 114 4.62 14.24 3.04
N ALA A 115 5.64 14.16 3.89
CA ALA A 115 5.72 14.94 5.13
C ALA A 115 5.63 16.45 4.89
N ARG A 116 6.40 16.96 3.91
CA ARG A 116 6.39 18.39 3.54
C ARG A 116 5.03 18.83 3.00
N ARG A 117 4.40 18.00 2.13
CA ARG A 117 3.10 18.33 1.53
C ARG A 117 1.97 18.41 2.54
N LEU A 118 1.94 17.43 3.45
CA LEU A 118 0.92 17.37 4.49
C LEU A 118 1.24 18.31 5.67
N SER A 119 2.45 18.84 5.75
CA SER A 119 2.96 19.53 6.95
C SER A 119 2.78 18.66 8.20
N TRP A 120 2.95 17.35 8.05
CA TRP A 120 2.89 16.41 9.16
C TRP A 120 4.30 16.15 9.69
N PRO A 121 4.50 16.26 11.01
CA PRO A 121 5.81 16.03 11.59
C PRO A 121 6.21 14.55 11.56
N ILE A 122 7.51 14.32 11.59
CA ILE A 122 8.13 13.01 11.44
C ILE A 122 8.46 12.43 12.81
N LEU A 123 8.07 11.18 13.04
CA LEU A 123 8.60 10.31 14.07
C LEU A 123 9.69 9.44 13.44
N LEU A 124 10.96 9.78 13.74
CA LEU A 124 12.08 9.08 13.14
C LEU A 124 12.40 7.80 13.92
N VAL A 125 12.32 6.67 13.25
CA VAL A 125 12.72 5.36 13.77
C VAL A 125 14.19 5.14 13.45
N VAL A 126 15.00 5.05 14.49
CA VAL A 126 16.46 4.96 14.41
C VAL A 126 16.90 3.58 14.85
N PRO A 127 17.41 2.71 13.95
CA PRO A 127 17.96 1.42 14.33
C PRO A 127 19.27 1.61 15.09
N CYS A 128 19.31 1.10 16.32
CA CYS A 128 20.43 1.32 17.26
C CYS A 128 21.27 0.06 17.50
N GLN A 129 20.99 -1.04 16.81
CA GLN A 129 21.74 -2.28 16.96
C GLN A 129 23.24 -2.02 16.72
N ASN A 130 24.08 -2.45 17.67
CA ASN A 130 25.53 -2.27 17.63
C ASN A 130 26.02 -0.81 17.51
N SER A 131 25.19 0.18 17.87
CA SER A 131 25.50 1.60 17.74
C SER A 131 25.78 2.22 19.10
N GLY A 132 26.80 3.07 19.17
CA GLY A 132 27.05 3.97 20.29
C GLY A 132 26.75 5.41 19.90
N ARG A 133 27.47 6.38 20.52
CA ARG A 133 27.32 7.81 20.26
C ARG A 133 27.39 8.19 18.77
N SER A 134 28.10 7.42 17.94
CA SER A 134 28.21 7.70 16.48
C SER A 134 26.87 7.80 15.76
N ILE A 135 25.80 7.20 16.29
CA ILE A 135 24.45 7.33 15.73
C ILE A 135 23.95 8.77 15.67
N THR A 136 24.49 9.64 16.57
CA THR A 136 24.13 11.07 16.58
C THR A 136 24.55 11.78 15.31
N ALA A 137 25.66 11.39 14.69
CA ALA A 137 26.10 11.97 13.42
C ALA A 137 25.09 11.65 12.28
N ALA A 138 24.56 10.41 12.25
CA ALA A 138 23.55 10.05 11.28
C ALA A 138 22.23 10.81 11.54
N ILE A 139 21.75 10.87 12.79
CA ILE A 139 20.55 11.65 13.16
C ILE A 139 20.71 13.11 12.76
N GLN A 140 21.87 13.71 13.03
CA GLN A 140 22.15 15.10 12.65
C GLN A 140 22.08 15.32 11.15
N GLY A 141 22.60 14.37 10.35
CA GLY A 141 22.47 14.39 8.88
C GLY A 141 21.01 14.40 8.44
N PHE A 142 20.17 13.51 9.01
CA PHE A 142 18.74 13.48 8.72
C PHE A 142 18.02 14.77 9.10
N VAL A 143 18.37 15.37 10.25
CA VAL A 143 17.78 16.63 10.71
C VAL A 143 18.19 17.78 9.79
N ALA A 144 19.47 17.86 9.41
CA ALA A 144 19.98 18.89 8.51
C ALA A 144 19.34 18.80 7.11
N GLU A 145 19.26 17.59 6.54
CA GLU A 145 18.65 17.34 5.22
C GLU A 145 17.14 17.63 5.22
N ALA A 146 16.46 17.35 6.32
CA ALA A 146 15.05 17.72 6.47
C ALA A 146 14.82 19.24 6.55
N GLY A 147 15.84 20.03 6.86
CA GLY A 147 15.78 21.48 6.99
C GLY A 147 15.65 21.99 8.43
N GLY A 148 15.68 21.10 9.44
CA GLY A 148 15.67 21.47 10.84
C GLY A 148 14.89 20.54 11.77
N PRO A 149 15.10 20.68 13.10
CA PRO A 149 14.46 19.83 14.10
C PRO A 149 12.93 20.02 14.19
N GLU A 150 12.40 21.14 13.71
CA GLU A 150 10.96 21.46 13.72
C GLU A 150 10.13 20.51 12.87
N HIS A 151 10.74 19.82 11.91
CA HIS A 151 10.08 18.79 11.10
C HIS A 151 9.87 17.47 11.86
N PHE A 152 10.45 17.31 13.06
CA PHE A 152 10.42 16.07 13.81
C PHE A 152 9.53 16.19 15.07
N ALA A 153 8.58 15.26 15.18
CA ALA A 153 7.80 15.09 16.41
C ALA A 153 8.63 14.45 17.53
N GLY A 154 9.53 13.54 17.15
CA GLY A 154 10.34 12.78 18.07
C GLY A 154 11.17 11.71 17.40
N ILE A 155 11.91 10.97 18.20
CA ILE A 155 12.73 9.82 17.80
C ILE A 155 12.30 8.59 18.58
N ILE A 156 12.24 7.44 17.91
CA ILE A 156 12.19 6.11 18.53
C ILE A 156 13.55 5.44 18.30
N LEU A 157 14.25 5.15 19.40
CA LEU A 157 15.47 4.35 19.38
C LEU A 157 15.07 2.87 19.28
N ASN A 158 15.17 2.28 18.10
CA ASN A 158 14.77 0.91 17.86
C ASN A 158 15.96 -0.05 17.99
N GLN A 159 15.69 -1.30 18.40
CA GLN A 159 16.71 -2.36 18.57
C GLN A 159 17.81 -1.96 19.56
N VAL A 160 17.45 -1.34 20.68
CA VAL A 160 18.39 -1.10 21.75
C VAL A 160 18.74 -2.40 22.49
N ASN A 161 19.99 -2.56 22.88
CA ASN A 161 20.47 -3.82 23.48
C ASN A 161 20.06 -3.99 24.95
N SER A 162 19.84 -2.87 25.69
CA SER A 162 19.49 -2.85 27.11
C SER A 162 18.93 -1.49 27.52
N GLU A 163 18.37 -1.39 28.72
CA GLU A 163 17.94 -0.09 29.30
C GLU A 163 19.11 0.87 29.46
N SER A 164 20.27 0.38 29.91
CA SER A 164 21.46 1.24 30.01
C SER A 164 21.97 1.75 28.65
N HIS A 165 21.79 0.96 27.60
CA HIS A 165 22.08 1.39 26.24
C HIS A 165 21.09 2.45 25.77
N ALA A 166 19.79 2.28 26.06
CA ALA A 166 18.76 3.27 25.76
C ALA A 166 19.04 4.61 26.48
N ASP A 167 19.42 4.57 27.75
CA ASP A 167 19.79 5.76 28.55
C ASP A 167 21.03 6.45 27.98
N TYR A 168 22.05 5.67 27.62
CA TYR A 168 23.27 6.20 27.01
C TYR A 168 22.96 6.94 25.70
N LEU A 169 22.19 6.33 24.81
CA LEU A 169 21.81 6.94 23.53
C LEU A 169 20.89 8.14 23.71
N SER A 170 19.95 8.08 24.66
CA SER A 170 19.06 9.21 24.97
C SER A 170 19.85 10.44 25.44
N LYS A 171 20.84 10.24 26.30
CA LYS A 171 21.77 11.31 26.73
C LYS A 171 22.59 11.85 25.56
N ALA A 172 23.07 10.98 24.67
CA ALA A 172 23.81 11.40 23.48
C ALA A 172 22.97 12.25 22.51
N CYS A 173 21.66 11.98 22.43
CA CYS A 173 20.71 12.69 21.56
C CYS A 173 20.13 13.98 22.17
N ALA A 174 20.41 14.28 23.42
CA ALA A 174 19.79 15.43 24.13
C ALA A 174 20.02 16.79 23.46
N SER A 175 21.10 16.94 22.69
CA SER A 175 21.44 18.18 21.98
C SER A 175 20.58 18.49 20.77
N PHE A 176 19.79 17.52 20.24
CA PHE A 176 19.02 17.73 19.01
C PHE A 176 17.73 18.54 19.19
N GLN A 177 17.31 18.83 20.41
CA GLN A 177 16.02 19.47 20.72
C GLN A 177 14.81 18.70 20.18
N ILE A 178 15.00 17.43 19.82
CA ILE A 178 13.98 16.49 19.40
C ILE A 178 13.79 15.46 20.51
N PRO A 179 12.57 15.28 21.08
CA PRO A 179 12.40 14.36 22.18
C PRO A 179 12.59 12.91 21.74
N ILE A 180 13.17 12.10 22.61
CA ILE A 180 13.12 10.65 22.51
C ILE A 180 11.75 10.22 23.02
N LEU A 181 10.90 9.71 22.14
CA LEU A 181 9.54 9.26 22.44
C LEU A 181 9.46 7.77 22.77
N GLY A 182 10.58 7.07 22.68
CA GLY A 182 10.66 5.67 23.09
C GLY A 182 11.99 5.03 22.77
N ALA A 183 12.23 3.90 23.43
CA ALA A 183 13.37 3.02 23.19
C ALA A 183 12.87 1.57 23.18
N LEU A 184 12.88 0.94 22.02
CA LEU A 184 12.36 -0.39 21.79
C LEU A 184 13.53 -1.38 21.68
N PRO A 185 13.60 -2.40 22.55
CA PRO A 185 14.57 -3.47 22.39
C PRO A 185 14.24 -4.35 21.19
N GLU A 186 15.14 -5.23 20.82
CA GLU A 186 14.83 -6.26 19.84
C GLU A 186 13.85 -7.27 20.46
N ILE A 187 12.66 -7.35 19.88
CA ILE A 187 11.58 -8.24 20.32
C ILE A 187 11.34 -9.23 19.18
N PRO A 188 11.59 -10.55 19.37
CA PRO A 188 11.45 -11.55 18.32
C PRO A 188 10.06 -11.57 17.67
N GLU A 189 9.02 -11.35 18.44
CA GLU A 189 7.62 -11.32 18.00
C GLU A 189 7.31 -10.13 17.07
N LEU A 190 8.15 -9.08 17.09
CA LEU A 190 8.06 -7.93 16.21
C LEU A 190 8.95 -8.05 14.96
N ARG A 191 9.59 -9.18 14.76
CA ARG A 191 10.25 -9.49 13.50
C ARG A 191 9.18 -9.87 12.47
N TRP A 192 8.72 -8.89 11.73
CA TRP A 192 7.83 -9.15 10.60
C TRP A 192 8.56 -9.98 9.56
N PRO A 193 7.87 -10.94 8.89
CA PRO A 193 8.49 -11.68 7.82
C PRO A 193 9.08 -10.69 6.81
N GLU A 194 10.37 -10.82 6.53
CA GLU A 194 10.97 -10.04 5.46
C GLU A 194 10.17 -10.27 4.17
N ARG A 195 10.05 -9.22 3.35
CA ARG A 195 9.32 -9.20 2.08
C ARG A 195 9.94 -10.14 1.04
N HIS A 196 10.26 -11.36 1.41
CA HIS A 196 10.57 -12.39 0.45
C HIS A 196 9.25 -12.90 -0.11
N LEU A 197 9.01 -12.64 -1.37
CA LEU A 197 8.01 -13.27 -2.20
C LEU A 197 8.10 -14.80 -2.07
N GLY A 198 7.40 -15.30 -1.10
CA GLY A 198 7.43 -16.69 -0.69
C GLY A 198 6.71 -16.84 0.64
N LEU A 199 5.50 -16.27 0.78
CA LEU A 199 4.53 -16.80 1.73
C LEU A 199 4.33 -18.26 1.34
N GLN A 200 4.99 -19.17 2.04
CA GLN A 200 4.69 -20.59 1.87
C GLN A 200 3.28 -20.82 2.42
N PRO A 201 2.39 -21.47 1.66
CA PRO A 201 1.10 -21.91 2.19
C PRO A 201 1.36 -22.77 3.44
N GLY A 202 0.82 -22.39 4.58
CA GLY A 202 0.96 -23.14 5.83
C GLY A 202 1.87 -22.54 6.89
N VAL A 203 2.61 -21.47 6.63
CA VAL A 203 3.24 -20.66 7.67
C VAL A 203 2.44 -19.37 7.82
N GLU A 204 1.22 -19.48 8.34
CA GLU A 204 0.60 -18.36 9.06
C GLU A 204 1.46 -18.12 10.30
N GLN A 205 2.46 -17.26 10.18
CA GLN A 205 3.05 -16.68 11.38
C GLN A 205 1.91 -15.96 12.09
N LYS A 206 1.52 -16.51 13.25
CA LYS A 206 0.49 -15.93 14.08
C LYS A 206 0.95 -14.53 14.46
N LEU A 207 0.31 -13.52 13.87
CA LEU A 207 0.61 -12.12 14.22
C LEU A 207 0.37 -11.94 15.73
N PRO A 208 1.21 -11.14 16.41
CA PRO A 208 0.95 -10.81 17.81
C PRO A 208 -0.44 -10.20 17.97
N GLU A 209 -1.09 -10.53 19.08
CA GLU A 209 -2.40 -9.98 19.38
C GLU A 209 -2.32 -8.44 19.57
N ALA A 210 -3.35 -7.72 19.17
CA ALA A 210 -3.35 -6.26 19.24
C ALA A 210 -3.17 -5.73 20.68
N ASP A 211 -3.70 -6.43 21.67
CA ASP A 211 -3.51 -6.08 23.09
C ASP A 211 -2.07 -6.22 23.53
N GLN A 212 -1.37 -7.26 23.07
CA GLN A 212 0.06 -7.47 23.34
C GLN A 212 0.90 -6.31 22.74
N LEU A 213 0.62 -5.91 21.52
CA LEU A 213 1.30 -4.76 20.91
C LEU A 213 1.01 -3.46 21.66
N ALA A 214 -0.23 -3.26 22.08
CA ALA A 214 -0.59 -2.07 22.85
C ALA A 214 0.16 -2.03 24.19
N GLU A 215 0.31 -3.15 24.90
CA GLU A 215 1.09 -3.24 26.14
C GLU A 215 2.58 -2.97 25.94
N LEU A 216 3.16 -3.49 24.84
CA LEU A 216 4.54 -3.16 24.46
C LEU A 216 4.72 -1.66 24.16
N ALA A 217 3.77 -1.05 23.46
CA ALA A 217 3.81 0.39 23.20
C ALA A 217 3.70 1.21 24.50
N GLU A 218 2.81 0.81 25.44
CA GLU A 218 2.71 1.46 26.75
C GLU A 218 4.01 1.34 27.57
N LYS A 219 4.69 0.22 27.45
CA LYS A 219 5.95 -0.02 28.18
C LYS A 219 7.13 0.77 27.62
N TYR A 220 7.24 0.88 26.29
CA TYR A 220 8.45 1.38 25.63
C TYR A 220 8.33 2.76 25.02
N PHE A 221 7.10 3.31 24.88
CA PHE A 221 6.88 4.63 24.28
C PHE A 221 6.27 5.61 25.28
N ASP A 222 6.69 6.86 25.24
CA ASP A 222 6.03 7.95 25.95
C ASP A 222 4.79 8.41 25.18
N LEU A 223 3.74 7.58 25.25
CA LEU A 223 2.45 7.88 24.61
C LEU A 223 1.78 9.12 25.20
N LYS A 224 2.07 9.47 26.46
CA LYS A 224 1.51 10.68 27.09
C LYS A 224 2.08 11.93 26.44
N LEU A 225 3.39 11.98 26.23
CA LEU A 225 4.06 13.08 25.56
C LEU A 225 3.64 13.15 24.08
N LEU A 226 3.53 12.01 23.40
CA LEU A 226 3.03 11.93 22.03
C LEU A 226 1.64 12.56 21.92
N ILE A 227 0.68 12.12 22.74
CA ILE A 227 -0.70 12.62 22.73
C ILE A 227 -0.74 14.12 23.04
N LYS A 228 0.05 14.58 24.02
CA LYS A 228 0.16 16.00 24.36
C LYS A 228 0.65 16.86 23.19
N LYS A 229 1.54 16.34 22.37
CA LYS A 229 2.05 17.04 21.16
C LYS A 229 1.00 17.20 20.06
N PHE A 230 -0.01 16.32 20.03
CA PHE A 230 -1.02 16.28 18.99
C PHE A 230 -2.44 16.49 19.54
N PRO A 231 -2.86 17.75 19.78
CA PRO A 231 -4.23 18.02 20.27
C PRO A 231 -5.34 17.46 19.35
N ALA A 232 -5.07 17.34 18.03
CA ALA A 232 -5.99 16.72 17.09
C ALA A 232 -6.26 15.25 17.40
N LEU A 233 -5.29 14.51 17.96
CA LEU A 233 -5.49 13.14 18.41
C LEU A 233 -6.54 13.08 19.54
N SER A 234 -6.51 13.99 20.51
CA SER A 234 -7.51 14.06 21.56
C SER A 234 -8.92 14.41 21.06
N ALA A 235 -9.02 15.13 19.94
CA ALA A 235 -10.31 15.45 19.32
C ALA A 235 -10.91 14.28 18.52
N SER A 236 -10.14 13.25 18.22
CA SER A 236 -10.55 12.08 17.43
C SER A 236 -11.25 10.97 18.23
N VAL A 237 -11.62 11.23 19.48
CA VAL A 237 -12.28 10.24 20.38
C VAL A 237 -13.77 10.03 20.03
N ALA A 238 -14.34 10.84 19.13
CA ALA A 238 -15.74 10.67 18.74
C ALA A 238 -15.95 9.39 17.93
N PRO A 239 -17.08 8.68 18.12
CA PRO A 239 -17.40 7.53 17.29
C PRO A 239 -17.45 7.96 15.83
N VAL A 240 -16.77 7.19 14.97
CA VAL A 240 -16.84 7.39 13.51
C VAL A 240 -18.32 7.38 13.13
N LYS A 241 -18.90 8.53 12.82
CA LYS A 241 -20.16 8.56 12.10
C LYS A 241 -19.92 7.81 10.79
N LYS A 242 -20.48 6.60 10.67
CA LYS A 242 -20.62 5.98 9.36
C LYS A 242 -21.31 7.04 8.52
N LEU A 243 -20.63 7.53 7.50
CA LEU A 243 -21.23 8.36 6.46
C LEU A 243 -22.29 7.47 5.75
N HIS A 244 -23.47 7.39 6.37
CA HIS A 244 -24.66 6.94 5.67
C HIS A 244 -25.16 8.15 4.87
N SER A 245 -24.52 8.40 3.75
CA SER A 245 -25.28 8.90 2.60
C SER A 245 -26.22 7.76 2.20
N ASP A 246 -27.45 8.10 1.80
CA ASP A 246 -28.34 7.14 1.15
C ASP A 246 -27.52 6.30 0.16
N PRO A 247 -27.74 4.97 0.14
CA PRO A 247 -26.96 4.12 -0.76
C PRO A 247 -27.11 4.73 -2.17
N PRO A 248 -25.99 5.03 -2.83
CA PRO A 248 -26.06 5.57 -4.19
C PRO A 248 -26.89 4.57 -5.02
N LYS A 249 -27.78 5.05 -5.89
CA LYS A 249 -28.42 4.19 -6.86
C LYS A 249 -27.31 3.60 -7.72
N PHE A 250 -26.95 2.36 -7.42
CA PHE A 250 -25.93 1.64 -8.19
C PHE A 250 -26.45 1.42 -9.61
N SER A 251 -25.66 1.87 -10.57
CA SER A 251 -25.99 1.73 -12.00
C SER A 251 -25.27 0.53 -12.63
N LYS A 252 -24.23 0.00 -11.96
CA LYS A 252 -23.39 -1.10 -12.42
C LYS A 252 -23.01 -2.01 -11.25
N ARG A 253 -22.99 -3.31 -11.50
CA ARG A 253 -22.51 -4.32 -10.55
C ARG A 253 -21.17 -4.84 -11.02
N ILE A 254 -20.10 -4.61 -10.24
CA ILE A 254 -18.74 -5.02 -10.58
C ILE A 254 -18.30 -6.14 -9.66
N ALA A 255 -18.06 -7.33 -10.24
CA ALA A 255 -17.45 -8.43 -9.51
C ALA A 255 -15.96 -8.13 -9.29
N VAL A 256 -15.49 -8.28 -8.05
CA VAL A 256 -14.09 -8.04 -7.67
C VAL A 256 -13.55 -9.27 -6.97
N ALA A 257 -12.47 -9.85 -7.48
CA ALA A 257 -11.80 -10.98 -6.86
C ALA A 257 -11.10 -10.53 -5.57
N GLN A 258 -11.51 -11.05 -4.43
CA GLN A 258 -10.95 -10.67 -3.12
C GLN A 258 -10.86 -11.88 -2.20
N ASP A 259 -9.64 -12.37 -1.99
CA ASP A 259 -9.29 -13.41 -1.04
C ASP A 259 -7.78 -13.37 -0.74
N GLU A 260 -7.24 -14.43 -0.14
CA GLU A 260 -5.83 -14.53 0.25
C GLU A 260 -4.87 -14.49 -0.96
N ALA A 261 -5.33 -14.89 -2.15
CA ALA A 261 -4.56 -14.86 -3.39
C ALA A 261 -4.71 -13.53 -4.15
N PHE A 262 -5.82 -12.80 -3.96
CA PHE A 262 -6.16 -11.57 -4.69
C PHE A 262 -6.56 -10.46 -3.72
N HIS A 263 -5.58 -9.74 -3.19
CA HIS A 263 -5.82 -8.69 -2.18
C HIS A 263 -5.05 -7.38 -2.46
N PHE A 264 -4.34 -7.28 -3.57
CA PHE A 264 -3.62 -6.07 -3.94
C PHE A 264 -4.56 -5.08 -4.63
N TYR A 265 -5.20 -4.26 -3.82
CA TYR A 265 -6.08 -3.18 -4.26
C TYR A 265 -5.76 -1.90 -3.52
N TYR A 266 -5.66 -0.80 -4.24
CA TYR A 266 -5.78 0.50 -3.59
C TYR A 266 -7.22 0.66 -3.09
N VAL A 267 -7.38 0.90 -1.79
CA VAL A 267 -8.70 1.17 -1.21
C VAL A 267 -9.39 2.33 -1.93
N ALA A 268 -8.60 3.34 -2.31
CA ALA A 268 -9.08 4.48 -3.08
C ALA A 268 -9.66 4.10 -4.45
N ASN A 269 -9.17 3.03 -5.11
CA ASN A 269 -9.73 2.53 -6.37
C ASN A 269 -11.16 2.00 -6.18
N LEU A 270 -11.36 1.19 -5.15
CA LEU A 270 -12.68 0.64 -4.84
C LEU A 270 -13.66 1.72 -4.39
N GLU A 271 -13.19 2.69 -3.59
CA GLU A 271 -13.98 3.86 -3.19
C GLU A 271 -14.36 4.73 -4.38
N TRP A 272 -13.43 4.94 -5.32
CA TRP A 272 -13.71 5.67 -6.54
C TRP A 272 -14.79 4.98 -7.38
N LEU A 273 -14.72 3.66 -7.57
CA LEU A 273 -15.76 2.89 -8.26
C LEU A 273 -17.14 3.08 -7.62
N ARG A 274 -17.23 3.01 -6.28
CA ARG A 274 -18.49 3.26 -5.57
C ARG A 274 -19.02 4.68 -5.80
N GLN A 275 -18.14 5.67 -5.82
CA GLN A 275 -18.50 7.07 -6.12
C GLN A 275 -19.02 7.22 -7.56
N GLN A 276 -18.49 6.43 -8.50
CA GLN A 276 -19.01 6.36 -9.87
C GLN A 276 -20.33 5.60 -9.97
N GLY A 277 -20.88 5.10 -8.88
CA GLY A 277 -22.16 4.37 -8.84
C GLY A 277 -22.02 2.88 -9.13
N ALA A 278 -20.85 2.30 -8.87
CA ALA A 278 -20.67 0.85 -8.95
C ALA A 278 -20.95 0.17 -7.60
N GLU A 279 -21.77 -0.87 -7.61
CA GLU A 279 -21.88 -1.85 -6.54
C GLU A 279 -20.69 -2.82 -6.66
N ILE A 280 -19.88 -2.92 -5.62
CA ILE A 280 -18.77 -3.89 -5.56
C ILE A 280 -19.32 -5.21 -5.00
N VAL A 281 -19.24 -6.26 -5.79
CA VAL A 281 -19.61 -7.62 -5.39
C VAL A 281 -18.35 -8.46 -5.29
N SER A 282 -17.85 -8.64 -4.07
CA SER A 282 -16.65 -9.45 -3.84
C SER A 282 -16.93 -10.93 -4.04
N PHE A 283 -15.97 -11.65 -4.60
CA PHE A 283 -15.96 -13.10 -4.71
C PHE A 283 -14.55 -13.65 -4.51
N SER A 284 -14.45 -14.91 -4.13
CA SER A 284 -13.17 -15.57 -3.86
C SER A 284 -12.84 -16.61 -4.94
N PRO A 285 -11.82 -16.39 -5.77
CA PRO A 285 -11.31 -17.44 -6.65
C PRO A 285 -10.87 -18.72 -5.93
N LEU A 286 -10.49 -18.63 -4.66
CA LEU A 286 -10.07 -19.78 -3.85
C LEU A 286 -11.22 -20.58 -3.21
N HIS A 287 -12.32 -19.91 -2.85
CA HIS A 287 -13.35 -20.50 -1.98
C HIS A 287 -14.73 -20.60 -2.63
N ASP A 288 -15.01 -19.76 -3.64
CA ASP A 288 -16.27 -19.80 -4.37
C ASP A 288 -16.17 -20.71 -5.60
N ASN A 289 -17.31 -21.16 -6.11
CA ASN A 289 -17.37 -22.04 -7.27
C ASN A 289 -17.61 -21.31 -8.60
N LYS A 290 -18.02 -20.04 -8.55
CA LYS A 290 -18.33 -19.23 -9.73
C LYS A 290 -18.22 -17.73 -9.45
N VAL A 291 -18.03 -16.96 -10.51
CA VAL A 291 -18.18 -15.49 -10.50
C VAL A 291 -19.65 -15.15 -10.17
N PRO A 292 -19.93 -14.11 -9.39
CA PRO A 292 -21.28 -13.65 -9.12
C PRO A 292 -22.10 -13.43 -10.39
N GLU A 293 -23.38 -13.78 -10.36
CA GLU A 293 -24.30 -13.60 -11.50
C GLU A 293 -24.75 -12.13 -11.63
N ASN A 294 -25.23 -11.79 -12.82
CA ASN A 294 -25.77 -10.46 -13.13
C ASN A 294 -24.79 -9.33 -12.81
N VAL A 295 -23.54 -9.47 -13.26
CA VAL A 295 -22.52 -8.45 -13.14
C VAL A 295 -22.28 -7.74 -14.47
N ASP A 296 -22.00 -6.45 -14.41
CA ASP A 296 -21.73 -5.58 -15.56
C ASP A 296 -20.23 -5.40 -15.83
N GLY A 297 -19.38 -5.88 -14.93
CA GLY A 297 -17.93 -5.83 -15.05
C GLY A 297 -17.23 -6.81 -14.12
N LEU A 298 -15.99 -7.15 -14.45
CA LEU A 298 -15.12 -8.06 -13.69
C LEU A 298 -13.78 -7.40 -13.43
N ILE A 299 -13.32 -7.41 -12.19
CA ILE A 299 -12.00 -6.98 -11.79
C ILE A 299 -11.25 -8.12 -11.11
N LEU A 300 -10.10 -8.47 -11.67
CA LEU A 300 -9.15 -9.44 -11.13
C LEU A 300 -7.88 -8.67 -10.76
N GLY A 301 -7.69 -8.34 -9.49
CA GLY A 301 -6.58 -7.55 -9.01
C GLY A 301 -5.28 -8.34 -8.85
N GLY A 302 -4.28 -7.68 -8.29
CA GLY A 302 -3.02 -8.30 -7.95
C GLY A 302 -3.08 -9.14 -6.67
N GLY A 303 -1.96 -9.77 -6.37
CA GLY A 303 -1.79 -10.64 -5.21
C GLY A 303 -0.71 -11.69 -5.42
N PHE A 304 -0.86 -12.82 -4.75
CA PHE A 304 0.07 -13.95 -4.83
C PHE A 304 -0.62 -15.24 -5.32
N PRO A 305 -1.20 -15.27 -6.53
CA PRO A 305 -1.88 -16.47 -7.03
C PRO A 305 -0.93 -17.67 -7.16
N GLU A 306 0.38 -17.45 -7.34
CA GLU A 306 1.38 -18.51 -7.40
C GLU A 306 1.52 -19.29 -6.09
N VAL A 307 1.25 -18.64 -4.95
CA VAL A 307 1.28 -19.28 -3.62
C VAL A 307 0.13 -20.28 -3.47
N PHE A 308 -0.99 -19.96 -4.09
CA PHE A 308 -2.23 -20.75 -4.02
C PHE A 308 -2.54 -21.48 -5.34
N ALA A 309 -1.56 -21.58 -6.23
CA ALA A 309 -1.78 -22.01 -7.61
C ALA A 309 -2.38 -23.42 -7.74
N GLU A 310 -2.02 -24.35 -6.87
CA GLU A 310 -2.61 -25.70 -6.85
C GLU A 310 -4.10 -25.64 -6.51
N LYS A 311 -4.46 -24.85 -5.49
CA LYS A 311 -5.85 -24.68 -5.07
C LYS A 311 -6.69 -23.99 -6.15
N ILE A 312 -6.14 -22.94 -6.77
CA ILE A 312 -6.76 -22.24 -7.90
C ILE A 312 -6.96 -23.20 -9.07
N SER A 313 -5.93 -23.94 -9.47
CA SER A 313 -5.99 -24.90 -10.58
C SER A 313 -6.97 -26.05 -10.33
N ALA A 314 -7.12 -26.48 -9.08
CA ALA A 314 -8.08 -27.50 -8.69
C ALA A 314 -9.54 -27.00 -8.76
N ASN A 315 -9.78 -25.69 -8.61
CA ASN A 315 -11.10 -25.06 -8.69
C ASN A 315 -11.54 -24.82 -10.14
N LYS A 316 -11.71 -25.92 -10.89
CA LYS A 316 -12.06 -25.91 -12.31
C LYS A 316 -13.38 -25.20 -12.60
N SER A 317 -14.34 -25.26 -11.68
CA SER A 317 -15.63 -24.58 -11.81
C SER A 317 -15.45 -23.06 -11.82
N MET A 318 -14.64 -22.50 -10.92
CA MET A 318 -14.33 -21.08 -10.89
C MET A 318 -13.55 -20.64 -12.14
N LEU A 319 -12.50 -21.37 -12.52
CA LEU A 319 -11.73 -21.05 -13.74
C LEU A 319 -12.61 -21.05 -14.99
N SER A 320 -13.50 -22.05 -15.12
CA SER A 320 -14.49 -22.09 -16.22
C SER A 320 -15.48 -20.92 -16.15
N SER A 321 -15.90 -20.53 -14.94
CA SER A 321 -16.80 -19.40 -14.75
C SER A 321 -16.13 -18.07 -15.13
N ILE A 322 -14.87 -17.84 -14.71
CA ILE A 322 -14.08 -16.67 -15.11
C ILE A 322 -13.97 -16.61 -16.64
N LYS A 323 -13.57 -17.71 -17.28
CA LYS A 323 -13.46 -17.79 -18.74
C LYS A 323 -14.78 -17.43 -19.43
N LYS A 324 -15.88 -18.06 -19.05
CA LYS A 324 -17.21 -17.78 -19.61
C LYS A 324 -17.64 -16.34 -19.41
N THR A 325 -17.35 -15.74 -18.25
CA THR A 325 -17.67 -14.35 -17.95
C THR A 325 -16.93 -13.41 -18.90
N VAL A 326 -15.64 -13.65 -19.15
CA VAL A 326 -14.86 -12.83 -20.10
C VAL A 326 -15.35 -13.06 -21.54
N GLU A 327 -15.53 -14.31 -21.95
CA GLU A 327 -15.97 -14.66 -23.32
C GLU A 327 -17.39 -14.18 -23.63
N SER A 328 -18.24 -13.96 -22.62
CA SER A 328 -19.58 -13.37 -22.81
C SER A 328 -19.55 -11.87 -23.13
N GLY A 329 -18.39 -11.24 -23.18
CA GLY A 329 -18.25 -9.82 -23.53
C GLY A 329 -18.35 -8.85 -22.34
N ILE A 330 -18.39 -9.37 -21.11
CA ILE A 330 -18.38 -8.55 -19.89
C ILE A 330 -17.04 -7.80 -19.80
N PRO A 331 -17.05 -6.46 -19.63
CA PRO A 331 -15.85 -5.67 -19.42
C PRO A 331 -15.00 -6.23 -18.29
N THR A 332 -13.75 -6.55 -18.58
CA THR A 332 -12.84 -7.19 -17.63
C THR A 332 -11.53 -6.41 -17.54
N TYR A 333 -11.15 -6.08 -16.30
CA TYR A 333 -9.90 -5.45 -15.95
C TYR A 333 -9.07 -6.39 -15.06
N ALA A 334 -7.86 -6.70 -15.47
CA ALA A 334 -6.97 -7.61 -14.74
C ALA A 334 -5.59 -6.98 -14.52
N GLU A 335 -5.11 -7.00 -13.29
CA GLU A 335 -3.80 -6.52 -12.89
C GLU A 335 -2.94 -7.66 -12.34
N CYS A 336 -1.68 -7.76 -12.76
CA CYS A 336 -0.63 -8.61 -12.18
C CYS A 336 -1.12 -10.06 -11.92
N GLY A 337 -1.50 -10.40 -10.70
CA GLY A 337 -2.10 -11.70 -10.36
C GLY A 337 -3.35 -12.04 -11.18
N GLY A 338 -4.13 -11.02 -11.54
CA GLY A 338 -5.28 -11.16 -12.43
C GLY A 338 -4.91 -11.59 -13.85
N LEU A 339 -3.79 -11.09 -14.40
CA LEU A 339 -3.24 -11.60 -15.67
C LEU A 339 -2.80 -13.05 -15.51
N MET A 340 -2.18 -13.40 -14.39
CA MET A 340 -1.67 -14.75 -14.13
C MET A 340 -2.78 -15.80 -14.10
N ILE A 341 -3.93 -15.53 -13.46
CA ILE A 341 -5.07 -16.46 -13.44
C ILE A 341 -5.77 -16.56 -14.79
N LEU A 342 -5.68 -15.52 -15.63
CA LEU A 342 -6.27 -15.51 -16.97
C LEU A 342 -5.42 -16.24 -18.02
N ALA A 343 -4.13 -16.48 -17.77
CA ALA A 343 -3.26 -17.24 -18.69
C ALA A 343 -3.74 -18.68 -18.90
N GLU A 344 -3.20 -19.38 -19.87
CA GLU A 344 -3.48 -20.82 -20.07
C GLU A 344 -2.82 -21.65 -18.97
N VAL A 345 -1.58 -21.31 -18.61
CA VAL A 345 -0.77 -22.06 -17.65
C VAL A 345 0.01 -21.13 -16.75
N LEU A 346 0.07 -21.46 -15.46
CA LEU A 346 1.00 -20.88 -14.51
C LEU A 346 2.08 -21.91 -14.15
N LYS A 347 3.34 -21.60 -14.50
CA LYS A 347 4.49 -22.44 -14.18
C LYS A 347 5.19 -21.91 -12.93
N LEU A 348 5.25 -22.71 -11.90
CA LEU A 348 5.87 -22.39 -10.62
C LEU A 348 7.41 -22.51 -10.68
N LYS A 349 8.10 -21.91 -9.70
CA LYS A 349 9.56 -22.04 -9.55
C LYS A 349 10.03 -23.49 -9.36
N SER A 350 9.16 -24.38 -8.87
CA SER A 350 9.40 -25.81 -8.76
C SER A 350 9.47 -26.53 -10.13
N GLY A 351 9.02 -25.87 -11.20
CA GLY A 351 8.85 -26.44 -12.52
C GLY A 351 7.46 -27.01 -12.78
N GLN A 352 6.60 -27.09 -11.77
CA GLN A 352 5.21 -27.55 -11.90
C GLN A 352 4.42 -26.57 -12.75
N SER A 353 3.65 -27.09 -13.70
CA SER A 353 2.77 -26.33 -14.58
C SER A 353 1.33 -26.62 -14.23
N LEU A 354 0.54 -25.59 -13.99
CA LEU A 354 -0.83 -25.66 -13.51
C LEU A 354 -1.75 -24.92 -14.48
N ALA A 355 -2.85 -25.57 -14.87
CA ALA A 355 -3.83 -24.96 -15.76
C ALA A 355 -4.56 -23.81 -15.04
N MET A 356 -4.76 -22.71 -15.77
CA MET A 356 -5.49 -21.53 -15.34
C MET A 356 -6.74 -21.32 -16.22
N ALA A 357 -7.30 -20.12 -16.26
CA ALA A 357 -8.56 -19.87 -16.98
C ALA A 357 -8.45 -19.99 -18.51
N GLY A 358 -7.27 -19.79 -19.10
CA GLY A 358 -7.04 -19.93 -20.54
C GLY A 358 -7.79 -18.90 -21.39
N VAL A 359 -7.74 -17.65 -20.97
CA VAL A 359 -8.27 -16.47 -21.68
C VAL A 359 -7.16 -15.70 -22.35
N VAL A 360 -6.06 -15.49 -21.63
CA VAL A 360 -4.83 -14.89 -22.16
C VAL A 360 -3.97 -16.03 -22.72
N PRO A 361 -3.53 -15.96 -24.00
CA PRO A 361 -2.79 -17.03 -24.62
C PRO A 361 -1.43 -17.24 -23.95
N GLY A 362 -0.99 -18.51 -23.92
CA GLY A 362 0.33 -18.90 -23.45
C GLY A 362 0.44 -19.03 -21.93
N MET A 363 1.67 -18.94 -21.45
CA MET A 363 2.06 -19.31 -20.10
C MET A 363 2.61 -18.10 -19.33
N VAL A 364 2.31 -18.04 -18.04
CA VAL A 364 3.03 -17.22 -17.08
C VAL A 364 4.02 -18.10 -16.32
N GLU A 365 5.28 -17.74 -16.31
CA GLU A 365 6.36 -18.47 -15.64
C GLU A 365 6.91 -17.67 -14.45
N MET A 366 6.97 -18.29 -13.28
CA MET A 366 7.61 -17.72 -12.10
C MET A 366 9.12 -17.78 -12.22
N THR A 367 9.80 -16.67 -12.00
CA THR A 367 11.24 -16.52 -12.16
C THR A 367 11.97 -16.38 -10.81
N LYS A 368 13.28 -16.66 -10.79
CA LYS A 368 14.12 -16.46 -9.60
C LYS A 368 14.49 -14.99 -9.38
N ARG A 369 14.47 -14.19 -10.44
CA ARG A 369 14.84 -12.78 -10.41
C ARG A 369 13.60 -11.90 -10.59
N LEU A 370 13.61 -10.76 -9.93
CA LEU A 370 12.63 -9.71 -10.16
C LEU A 370 12.68 -9.29 -11.65
N GLN A 371 11.54 -9.31 -12.33
CA GLN A 371 11.46 -8.98 -13.74
C GLN A 371 11.32 -7.46 -13.93
N TYR A 372 10.31 -6.88 -13.33
CA TYR A 372 10.11 -5.45 -13.34
C TYR A 372 9.82 -4.96 -11.93
N PHE A 373 10.34 -3.77 -11.64
CA PHE A 373 10.18 -3.12 -10.34
C PHE A 373 10.20 -1.61 -10.50
N GLY A 374 9.24 -0.96 -9.87
CA GLY A 374 9.20 0.48 -9.71
C GLY A 374 8.16 1.16 -10.61
N TYR A 375 8.27 2.45 -10.69
CA TYR A 375 7.34 3.30 -11.42
C TYR A 375 7.46 3.17 -12.93
N CYS A 376 6.33 3.23 -13.59
CA CYS A 376 6.23 3.22 -15.04
C CYS A 376 5.15 4.20 -15.55
N LYS A 377 5.28 4.57 -16.81
CA LYS A 377 4.38 5.45 -17.52
C LYS A 377 3.76 4.73 -18.70
N ILE A 378 2.53 5.03 -18.98
CA ILE A 378 1.77 4.57 -20.14
C ILE A 378 1.33 5.80 -20.90
N ASP A 379 1.73 5.91 -22.16
CA ASP A 379 1.27 6.97 -23.05
C ASP A 379 0.01 6.52 -23.80
N LEU A 380 -1.09 7.17 -23.52
CA LEU A 380 -2.38 6.89 -24.14
C LEU A 380 -2.71 7.97 -25.18
N PRO A 381 -3.03 7.59 -26.43
CA PRO A 381 -3.28 8.55 -27.50
C PRO A 381 -4.37 9.59 -27.21
N LYS A 382 -5.37 9.24 -26.40
CA LYS A 382 -6.51 10.11 -26.07
C LYS A 382 -6.47 10.70 -24.67
N SER A 383 -5.85 10.00 -23.71
CA SER A 383 -5.92 10.35 -22.28
C SER A 383 -4.61 10.90 -21.73
N GLY A 384 -3.57 11.01 -22.56
CA GLY A 384 -2.26 11.48 -22.15
C GLY A 384 -1.48 10.43 -21.31
N GLU A 385 -0.54 10.90 -20.48
CA GLU A 385 0.30 10.06 -19.63
C GLU A 385 -0.50 9.52 -18.42
N VAL A 386 -0.52 8.21 -18.25
CA VAL A 386 -1.01 7.53 -17.03
C VAL A 386 0.18 6.90 -16.32
N ARG A 387 0.21 7.03 -15.00
CA ARG A 387 1.29 6.52 -14.14
C ARG A 387 0.84 5.30 -13.39
N GLY A 388 1.75 4.33 -13.28
CA GLY A 388 1.55 3.10 -12.55
C GLY A 388 2.85 2.57 -11.98
N HIS A 389 2.80 1.37 -11.46
CA HIS A 389 3.99 0.66 -11.02
C HIS A 389 3.88 -0.82 -11.33
N GLU A 390 5.03 -1.47 -11.34
CA GLU A 390 5.14 -2.92 -11.50
C GLU A 390 6.01 -3.50 -10.39
N PHE A 391 5.63 -4.67 -9.91
CA PHE A 391 6.44 -5.44 -8.97
C PHE A 391 6.11 -6.91 -9.11
N HIS A 392 6.86 -7.66 -9.96
CA HIS A 392 6.57 -9.07 -10.17
C HIS A 392 7.80 -9.92 -10.47
N TYR A 393 7.76 -11.18 -10.04
CA TYR A 393 8.75 -12.22 -10.29
C TYR A 393 8.25 -13.23 -11.32
N SER A 394 7.27 -12.85 -12.10
CA SER A 394 6.71 -13.67 -13.17
C SER A 394 6.95 -13.05 -14.53
N ARG A 395 6.88 -13.85 -15.57
CA ARG A 395 7.02 -13.44 -16.96
C ARG A 395 5.93 -14.10 -17.79
N TRP A 396 5.19 -13.31 -18.56
CA TRP A 396 4.30 -13.83 -19.58
C TRP A 396 5.13 -14.20 -20.81
N THR A 397 5.14 -15.49 -21.19
CA THR A 397 6.04 -16.01 -22.24
C THR A 397 5.70 -15.50 -23.64
N GLU A 398 4.45 -15.15 -23.87
CA GLU A 398 3.94 -14.65 -25.16
C GLU A 398 3.94 -13.11 -25.25
N GLU A 399 4.52 -12.40 -24.30
CA GLU A 399 4.53 -10.93 -24.29
C GLU A 399 5.11 -10.35 -25.60
N SER A 400 6.18 -10.90 -26.11
CA SER A 400 6.83 -10.41 -27.35
C SER A 400 5.98 -10.59 -28.61
N THR A 401 5.02 -11.52 -28.62
CA THR A 401 4.20 -11.87 -29.79
C THR A 401 2.76 -11.38 -29.68
N HIS A 402 2.23 -11.31 -28.47
CA HIS A 402 0.81 -11.02 -28.22
C HIS A 402 0.57 -9.73 -27.42
N ALA A 403 1.61 -9.08 -26.88
CA ALA A 403 1.43 -7.82 -26.16
C ALA A 403 0.89 -6.74 -27.11
N ASN A 404 -0.30 -6.24 -26.81
CA ASN A 404 -1.01 -5.31 -27.68
C ASN A 404 -1.77 -4.21 -26.92
N LEU A 405 -1.62 -4.17 -25.56
CA LEU A 405 -2.42 -3.28 -24.76
C LEU A 405 -1.85 -1.85 -24.80
N TRP A 406 -0.61 -1.66 -24.37
CA TRP A 406 0.05 -0.35 -24.33
C TRP A 406 1.58 -0.43 -24.39
N ASP A 407 2.21 0.71 -24.65
CA ASP A 407 3.63 0.91 -24.49
C ASP A 407 3.91 1.42 -23.07
N VAL A 408 4.69 0.64 -22.32
CA VAL A 408 5.07 0.94 -20.95
C VAL A 408 6.50 1.42 -20.91
N THR A 409 6.71 2.63 -20.38
CA THR A 409 8.04 3.23 -20.21
C THR A 409 8.45 3.18 -18.74
N ARG A 410 9.53 2.49 -18.42
CA ARG A 410 10.07 2.43 -17.07
C ARG A 410 10.66 3.77 -16.66
N HIS A 411 10.23 4.31 -15.52
CA HIS A 411 10.66 5.64 -15.08
C HIS A 411 12.16 5.74 -14.83
N SER A 412 12.76 4.73 -14.19
CA SER A 412 14.19 4.75 -13.78
C SER A 412 15.19 4.63 -14.93
N THR A 413 14.80 4.04 -16.07
CA THR A 413 15.71 3.76 -17.20
C THR A 413 15.29 4.43 -18.51
N GLY A 414 14.04 4.88 -18.62
CA GLY A 414 13.46 5.37 -19.86
C GLY A 414 13.20 4.29 -20.93
N ASN A 415 13.47 3.01 -20.61
CA ASN A 415 13.23 1.92 -21.56
C ASN A 415 11.74 1.64 -21.71
N SER A 416 11.29 1.52 -22.95
CA SER A 416 9.90 1.21 -23.29
C SER A 416 9.78 -0.21 -23.82
N ARG A 417 8.61 -0.81 -23.58
CA ARG A 417 8.20 -2.09 -24.16
C ARG A 417 6.70 -2.13 -24.40
N ARG A 418 6.29 -2.99 -25.31
CA ARG A 418 4.88 -3.40 -25.39
C ARG A 418 4.57 -4.30 -24.22
N GLU A 419 3.42 -4.10 -23.59
CA GLU A 419 2.98 -4.84 -22.41
C GLU A 419 1.47 -5.06 -22.44
N GLY A 420 1.04 -6.15 -21.79
CA GLY A 420 -0.35 -6.47 -21.56
C GLY A 420 -1.11 -7.03 -22.76
N TYR A 421 -2.25 -7.65 -22.48
CA TYR A 421 -3.12 -8.30 -23.45
C TYR A 421 -4.50 -7.63 -23.49
N ARG A 422 -4.98 -7.34 -24.68
CA ARG A 422 -6.23 -6.65 -24.91
C ARG A 422 -7.11 -7.39 -25.93
N THR A 423 -8.41 -7.49 -25.60
CA THR A 423 -9.47 -7.79 -26.56
C THR A 423 -10.52 -6.66 -26.52
N ALA A 424 -11.66 -6.85 -27.18
CA ALA A 424 -12.75 -5.85 -27.17
C ALA A 424 -13.33 -5.53 -25.78
N ASN A 425 -13.18 -6.46 -24.82
CA ASN A 425 -13.72 -6.33 -23.47
C ASN A 425 -12.75 -6.73 -22.36
N LEU A 426 -11.53 -7.12 -22.68
CA LEU A 426 -10.50 -7.51 -21.71
C LEU A 426 -9.30 -6.57 -21.76
N HIS A 427 -8.84 -6.12 -20.62
CA HIS A 427 -7.55 -5.49 -20.39
C HIS A 427 -6.82 -6.25 -19.28
N ALA A 428 -5.69 -6.88 -19.60
CA ALA A 428 -4.89 -7.64 -18.66
C ALA A 428 -3.43 -7.16 -18.73
N SER A 429 -2.85 -6.74 -17.62
CA SER A 429 -1.53 -6.09 -17.54
C SER A 429 -0.83 -6.44 -16.24
N TYR A 430 0.50 -6.31 -16.22
CA TYR A 430 1.27 -6.31 -14.97
C TYR A 430 1.26 -4.97 -14.26
N VAL A 431 0.90 -3.89 -14.96
CA VAL A 431 0.90 -2.54 -14.40
C VAL A 431 -0.27 -2.35 -13.45
N HIS A 432 0.04 -1.90 -12.25
CA HIS A 432 -0.96 -1.47 -11.26
C HIS A 432 -1.27 0.01 -11.42
N LEU A 433 -2.57 0.34 -11.51
CA LEU A 433 -3.06 1.69 -11.73
C LEU A 433 -3.78 2.26 -10.51
N TYR A 434 -3.64 3.57 -10.34
CA TYR A 434 -4.47 4.34 -9.41
C TYR A 434 -5.66 4.91 -10.17
N PHE A 435 -6.86 4.35 -9.95
CA PHE A 435 -8.05 4.62 -10.75
C PHE A 435 -8.48 6.09 -10.78
N PRO A 436 -8.44 6.85 -9.66
CA PRO A 436 -8.80 8.27 -9.73
C PRO A 436 -7.93 9.07 -10.71
N GLN A 437 -6.64 8.75 -10.83
CA GLN A 437 -5.74 9.41 -11.78
C GLN A 437 -5.92 8.88 -13.21
N ALA A 438 -6.31 7.61 -13.35
CA ALA A 438 -6.59 6.94 -14.61
C ALA A 438 -8.10 6.92 -14.94
N ALA A 439 -8.89 7.86 -14.41
CA ALA A 439 -10.36 7.81 -14.40
C ALA A 439 -10.97 7.63 -15.79
N SER A 440 -10.50 8.35 -16.80
CA SER A 440 -10.97 8.23 -18.19
C SER A 440 -10.75 6.84 -18.76
N LEU A 441 -9.54 6.29 -18.56
CA LEU A 441 -9.16 4.94 -19.01
C LEU A 441 -10.02 3.87 -18.35
N ILE A 442 -10.14 3.91 -17.01
CA ILE A 442 -10.91 2.92 -16.26
C ILE A 442 -12.40 2.98 -16.58
N SER A 443 -12.94 4.20 -16.79
CA SER A 443 -14.32 4.39 -17.22
C SER A 443 -14.58 3.79 -18.61
N GLU A 444 -13.64 3.97 -19.54
CA GLU A 444 -13.72 3.34 -20.87
C GLU A 444 -13.68 1.81 -20.76
N ILE A 445 -12.71 1.25 -20.02
CA ILE A 445 -12.53 -0.20 -19.84
C ILE A 445 -13.79 -0.84 -19.24
N LEU A 446 -14.28 -0.31 -18.11
CA LEU A 446 -15.43 -0.88 -17.39
C LEU A 446 -16.78 -0.38 -17.90
N ARG A 447 -16.79 0.48 -18.94
CA ARG A 447 -17.99 1.09 -19.50
C ARG A 447 -18.86 1.77 -18.44
N ILE A 448 -18.21 2.48 -17.52
CA ILE A 448 -18.85 3.29 -16.48
C ILE A 448 -18.90 4.73 -16.96
N SER A 449 -20.06 5.37 -16.90
CA SER A 449 -20.17 6.80 -17.19
C SER A 449 -19.59 7.59 -16.02
N PRO A 450 -18.56 8.42 -16.22
CA PRO A 450 -18.03 9.25 -15.14
C PRO A 450 -19.13 10.18 -14.62
N LYS A 451 -19.38 10.17 -13.32
CA LYS A 451 -20.09 11.27 -12.68
C LYS A 451 -19.10 12.40 -12.54
N GLU A 452 -19.45 13.59 -13.02
CA GLU A 452 -18.66 14.78 -12.73
C GLU A 452 -18.50 14.89 -11.21
N LEU A 453 -17.25 15.01 -10.77
CA LEU A 453 -16.93 15.27 -9.37
C LEU A 453 -17.43 16.68 -9.05
N ALA A 454 -18.57 16.74 -8.34
CA ALA A 454 -19.14 17.99 -7.83
C ALA A 454 -18.30 18.52 -6.65
#